data_d9711ac66e7451a30f70687f4505ee71
#
_entry.id   d9711ac66e7451a30f70687f4505ee71
#
_cell.length_a   1.000
_cell.length_b   1.000
_cell.length_c   1.000
_cell.angle_alpha   90.00
_cell.angle_beta   90.00
_cell.angle_gamma   90.00
#
_symmetry.space_group_name_H-M   'P 1'
#
loop_
_entity.id
_entity.type
_entity.pdbx_description
1 polymer ?
#
loop_
_entity_poly.entity_id
_entity_poly.type
_entity_poly.pdbx_seq_one_letter_code
_entity_poly.pdbx_strand_id
1 'polypeptide(L)'
;TGVQTCALPILSERQLNRLFHAEFGKTAREFIRSARLRYACWLLKNSQQSVTDIAQRMGFSDCAHFIRHFQTEYGCTPGVWRTSQS
;
A
#
# COMPACT_ATOMS: atom_id res chain seq x y z
N THR A 1 -3.97 15.88 -13.94
CA THR A 1 -2.80 16.34 -14.64
C THR A 1 -1.79 16.93 -13.68
N GLY A 2 -0.61 17.15 -14.18
CA GLY A 2 0.43 17.74 -13.37
C GLY A 2 0.13 19.14 -12.89
N VAL A 3 -0.81 19.76 -13.46
CA VAL A 3 -1.17 21.11 -13.08
C VAL A 3 -1.58 21.18 -11.62
N GLN A 4 -2.26 20.18 -11.18
CA GLN A 4 -2.73 20.16 -9.80
C GLN A 4 -1.59 20.20 -8.81
N THR A 5 -0.47 19.63 -9.18
CA THR A 5 0.65 19.61 -8.26
C THR A 5 1.11 21.02 -7.93
N CYS A 6 0.88 21.94 -8.80
CA CYS A 6 1.27 23.33 -8.55
C CYS A 6 0.48 23.93 -7.40
N ALA A 7 -0.75 23.49 -7.22
CA ALA A 7 -1.58 24.00 -6.16
C ALA A 7 -1.29 23.33 -4.83
N LEU A 8 -0.73 22.14 -4.87
CA LEU A 8 -0.53 21.36 -3.65
C LEU A 8 0.55 21.91 -2.73
N PRO A 9 1.56 22.64 -3.21
CA PRO A 9 2.60 23.13 -2.30
C PRO A 9 2.11 23.98 -1.15
N ILE A 10 0.93 24.53 -1.27
CA ILE A 10 0.38 25.33 -0.20
C ILE A 10 -0.14 24.48 0.95
N LEU A 11 -0.30 23.18 0.71
CA LEU A 11 -0.73 22.26 1.75
C LEU A 11 0.48 21.56 2.33
N SER A 12 0.64 21.63 3.65
CA SER A 12 1.67 20.87 4.31
C SER A 12 1.26 19.41 4.39
N GLU A 13 2.24 18.56 4.65
CA GLU A 13 1.95 17.16 4.83
C GLU A 13 0.94 16.96 5.96
N ARG A 14 1.07 17.74 7.01
CA ARG A 14 0.16 17.67 8.14
C ARG A 14 -1.28 17.99 7.73
N GLN A 15 -1.45 19.03 6.93
CA GLN A 15 -2.78 19.42 6.47
C GLN A 15 -3.37 18.36 5.55
N LEU A 16 -2.53 17.81 4.68
CA LEU A 16 -2.97 16.76 3.77
C LEU A 16 -3.41 15.53 4.55
N ASN A 17 -2.63 15.13 5.56
CA ASN A 17 -2.98 13.98 6.38
C ASN A 17 -4.28 14.23 7.13
N ARG A 18 -4.49 15.45 7.59
CA ARG A 18 -5.72 15.79 8.29
C ARG A 18 -6.93 15.64 7.38
N LEU A 19 -6.81 16.09 6.14
CA LEU A 19 -7.89 15.97 5.17
C LEU A 19 -8.19 14.52 4.87
N PHE A 20 -7.14 13.73 4.66
CA PHE A 20 -7.32 12.31 4.40
C PHE A 20 -7.97 11.61 5.58
N HIS A 21 -7.57 11.97 6.79
CA HIS A 21 -8.15 11.35 7.97
C HIS A 21 -9.63 11.67 8.08
N ALA A 22 -10.01 12.91 7.77
CA ALA A 22 -11.41 13.32 7.84
C ALA A 22 -12.26 12.60 6.80
N GLU A 23 -11.72 12.38 5.59
CA GLU A 23 -12.47 11.78 4.51
C GLU A 23 -12.44 10.25 4.54
N PHE A 24 -11.29 9.67 4.86
CA PHE A 24 -11.07 8.24 4.73
C PHE A 24 -10.78 7.54 6.04
N GLY A 25 -10.67 8.28 7.13
CA GLY A 25 -10.37 7.68 8.42
C GLY A 25 -8.93 7.28 8.60
N LYS A 26 -8.03 7.74 7.73
CA LYS A 26 -6.62 7.42 7.83
C LYS A 26 -5.79 8.53 7.19
N THR A 27 -4.51 8.57 7.55
CA THR A 27 -3.61 9.56 6.97
C THR A 27 -3.32 9.24 5.51
N ALA A 28 -2.77 10.22 4.80
CA ALA A 28 -2.38 10.00 3.41
C ALA A 28 -1.38 8.87 3.29
N ARG A 29 -0.42 8.79 4.23
CA ARG A 29 0.58 7.74 4.22
C ARG A 29 -0.06 6.37 4.40
N GLU A 30 -1.00 6.26 5.31
CA GLU A 30 -1.71 5.01 5.53
C GLU A 30 -2.57 4.64 4.32
N PHE A 31 -3.18 5.64 3.70
CA PHE A 31 -3.98 5.41 2.50
C PHE A 31 -3.11 4.86 1.37
N ILE A 32 -1.93 5.45 1.16
CA ILE A 32 -1.03 5.00 0.11
C ILE A 32 -0.55 3.58 0.41
N ARG A 33 -0.26 3.30 1.67
CA ARG A 33 0.19 1.96 2.06
C ARG A 33 -0.89 0.92 1.79
N SER A 34 -2.13 1.22 2.14
CA SER A 34 -3.25 0.31 1.88
C SER A 34 -3.44 0.09 0.39
N ALA A 35 -3.30 1.14 -0.40
CA ALA A 35 -3.43 1.03 -1.85
C ALA A 35 -2.33 0.15 -2.44
N ARG A 36 -1.10 0.28 -1.92
CA ARG A 36 0.00 -0.57 -2.36
C ARG A 36 -0.25 -2.03 -2.02
N LEU A 37 -0.75 -2.29 -0.82
CA LEU A 37 -1.05 -3.66 -0.43
C LEU A 37 -2.17 -4.24 -1.28
N ARG A 38 -3.14 -3.42 -1.64
CA ARG A 38 -4.22 -3.87 -2.51
C ARG A 38 -3.68 -4.25 -3.88
N TYR A 39 -2.76 -3.45 -4.41
CA TYR A 39 -2.11 -3.77 -5.68
C TYR A 39 -1.28 -5.04 -5.55
N ALA A 40 -0.63 -5.22 -4.40
CA ALA A 40 0.12 -6.45 -4.15
C ALA A 40 -0.81 -7.66 -4.18
N CYS A 41 -2.01 -7.56 -3.64
CA CYS A 41 -2.98 -8.64 -3.71
C CYS A 41 -3.30 -8.98 -5.15
N TRP A 42 -3.47 -7.97 -5.99
CA TRP A 42 -3.73 -8.19 -7.41
C TRP A 42 -2.58 -8.95 -8.06
N LEU A 43 -1.35 -8.56 -7.74
CA LEU A 43 -0.18 -9.25 -8.28
C LEU A 43 -0.08 -10.68 -7.77
N LEU A 44 -0.39 -10.89 -6.50
CA LEU A 44 -0.37 -12.22 -5.92
C LEU A 44 -1.37 -13.15 -6.62
N LYS A 45 -2.52 -12.59 -6.99
CA LYS A 45 -3.58 -13.38 -7.60
C LYS A 45 -3.36 -13.56 -9.10
N ASN A 46 -2.85 -12.55 -9.78
CA ASN A 46 -2.84 -12.51 -11.24
C ASN A 46 -1.46 -12.64 -11.86
N SER A 47 -0.42 -12.81 -11.06
CA SER A 47 0.92 -13.00 -11.60
C SER A 47 1.61 -14.11 -10.83
N GLN A 48 2.76 -14.56 -11.35
CA GLN A 48 3.54 -15.60 -10.69
C GLN A 48 4.78 -15.04 -10.02
N GLN A 49 4.81 -13.74 -9.81
CA GLN A 49 5.94 -13.13 -9.12
C GLN A 49 6.00 -13.63 -7.68
N SER A 50 7.22 -13.76 -7.18
CA SER A 50 7.40 -14.18 -5.80
C SER A 50 7.01 -13.06 -4.85
N VAL A 51 6.77 -13.42 -3.59
CA VAL A 51 6.47 -12.43 -2.57
C VAL A 51 7.59 -11.41 -2.47
N THR A 52 8.84 -11.86 -2.56
CA THR A 52 9.99 -10.96 -2.52
C THR A 52 9.98 -9.98 -3.69
N ASP A 53 9.69 -10.46 -4.89
CA ASP A 53 9.62 -9.60 -6.05
C ASP A 53 8.53 -8.55 -5.90
N ILE A 54 7.40 -8.95 -5.39
CA ILE A 54 6.28 -8.04 -5.20
C ILE A 54 6.63 -6.99 -4.16
N ALA A 55 7.28 -7.40 -3.07
CA ALA A 55 7.70 -6.46 -2.03
C ALA A 55 8.63 -5.40 -2.60
N GLN A 56 9.58 -5.80 -3.43
CA GLN A 56 10.50 -4.86 -4.05
C GLN A 56 9.78 -3.92 -5.01
N ARG A 57 8.85 -4.46 -5.76
CA ARG A 57 8.08 -3.65 -6.70
C ARG A 57 7.23 -2.61 -5.98
N MET A 58 6.75 -2.96 -4.78
CA MET A 58 5.94 -2.04 -4.00
C MET A 58 6.78 -1.01 -3.25
N GLY A 59 8.10 -1.13 -3.29
CA GLY A 59 8.96 -0.15 -2.65
C GLY A 59 9.23 -0.40 -1.19
N PHE A 60 8.97 -1.60 -0.69
CA PHE A 60 9.32 -1.93 0.68
C PHE A 60 10.81 -2.18 0.79
N SER A 61 11.37 -1.79 1.93
CA SER A 61 12.82 -1.91 2.13
C SER A 61 13.26 -3.36 2.20
N ASP A 62 12.40 -4.25 2.69
CA ASP A 62 12.69 -5.67 2.68
C ASP A 62 11.39 -6.46 2.70
N CYS A 63 11.52 -7.76 2.42
CA CYS A 63 10.36 -8.64 2.34
C CYS A 63 9.67 -8.80 3.68
N ALA A 64 10.43 -8.84 4.76
CA ALA A 64 9.85 -9.01 6.09
C ALA A 64 8.93 -7.83 6.43
N HIS A 65 9.34 -6.64 6.05
CA HIS A 65 8.55 -5.44 6.27
C HIS A 65 7.22 -5.52 5.53
N PHE A 66 7.27 -5.94 4.28
CA PHE A 66 6.07 -6.12 3.48
C PHE A 66 5.14 -7.16 4.09
N ILE A 67 5.70 -8.31 4.50
CA ILE A 67 4.91 -9.38 5.10
C ILE A 67 4.21 -8.90 6.36
N ARG A 68 4.93 -8.14 7.17
CA ARG A 68 4.37 -7.63 8.42
C ARG A 68 3.18 -6.71 8.16
N HIS A 69 3.34 -5.80 7.22
CA HIS A 69 2.25 -4.88 6.87
C HIS A 69 1.07 -5.64 6.29
N PHE A 70 1.35 -6.64 5.46
CA PHE A 70 0.30 -7.43 4.85
C PHE A 70 -0.48 -8.19 5.92
N GLN A 71 0.22 -8.77 6.88
CA GLN A 71 -0.45 -9.50 7.97
C GLN A 71 -1.33 -8.57 8.80
N THR A 72 -0.85 -7.35 9.05
CA THR A 72 -1.64 -6.39 9.81
C THR A 72 -2.92 -6.04 9.07
N GLU A 73 -2.84 -5.92 7.76
CA GLU A 73 -3.96 -5.48 6.95
C GLU A 73 -4.95 -6.62 6.66
N TYR A 74 -4.46 -7.81 6.39
CA TYR A 74 -5.28 -8.93 5.92
C TYR A 74 -5.34 -10.13 6.86
N GLY A 75 -4.58 -10.11 7.93
CA GLY A 75 -4.63 -11.18 8.92
C GLY A 75 -3.86 -12.43 8.57
N CYS A 76 -3.17 -12.46 7.44
CA CYS A 76 -2.36 -13.60 7.05
C CYS A 76 -1.20 -13.15 6.18
N THR A 77 -0.23 -14.04 5.98
CA THR A 77 0.92 -13.70 5.15
C THR A 77 0.52 -13.68 3.68
N PRO A 78 1.29 -12.98 2.85
CA PRO A 78 1.02 -12.97 1.41
C PRO A 78 1.03 -14.35 0.78
N GLY A 79 1.92 -15.23 1.24
CA GLY A 79 1.97 -16.59 0.71
C GLY A 79 0.71 -17.37 1.02
N VAL A 80 0.25 -17.28 2.25
CA VAL A 80 -0.98 -17.96 2.65
C VAL A 80 -2.17 -17.37 1.90
N TRP A 81 -2.21 -16.06 1.75
CA TRP A 81 -3.28 -15.39 1.03
C TRP A 81 -3.35 -15.86 -0.41
N ARG A 82 -2.18 -15.95 -1.07
CA ARG A 82 -2.13 -16.42 -2.45
C ARG A 82 -2.67 -17.84 -2.58
N THR A 83 -2.30 -18.69 -1.65
CA THR A 83 -2.74 -20.08 -1.68
C THR A 83 -4.24 -20.17 -1.51
N SER A 84 -4.80 -19.36 -0.61
CA SER A 84 -6.23 -19.43 -0.36
C SER A 84 -7.07 -18.85 -1.50
N GLN A 85 -6.44 -18.04 -2.37
CA GLN A 85 -7.15 -17.48 -3.53
C GLN A 85 -7.10 -18.42 -4.74
N SER A 86 -6.27 -19.44 -4.72
CA SER A 86 -6.13 -20.36 -5.86
C SER A 86 -7.31 -21.33 -6.03
#